data_04cf0b882abc7d1b965c15022825c6ec
#
_entry.id   04cf0b882abc7d1b965c15022825c6ec
#
_cell.length_a   1.000
_cell.length_b   1.000
_cell.length_c   1.000
_cell.angle_alpha   90.00
_cell.angle_beta   90.00
_cell.angle_gamma   90.00
#
_symmetry.space_group_name_H-M   'P 1'
#
loop_
_entity.id
_entity.type
_entity.pdbx_description
1 polymer ?
#
loop_
_entity_poly.entity_id
_entity_poly.type
_entity_poly.pdbx_seq_one_letter_code
_entity_poly.pdbx_strand_id
1 'polypeptide(L)'
;MIPKRHDGSAKTLFGLTRNFDAAEFCDTVLAQPKSAEYVAGRLWQQLASDDPPSPQALGRIVSAYGTGRDLRALTQAILTDEEFTGGRATVVNTPIEWLVGVIRALRVPAQPKMVHATLRTLGQRPFYPPSVGGWPSGQVWLSTASAGARLHAAIQLAHAGDLSSIESVAAGDRIDAVGYLIGVGAWSDRTVEALEPLLHQPPQLVAAAVNTPEYLTS
;
A
#
# COMPACT_ATOMS: atom_id res chain seq x y z
N MET A 1 31.29 -4.85 3.18
CA MET A 1 31.41 -6.10 3.99
C MET A 1 32.40 -5.85 5.12
N ILE A 2 32.15 -6.36 6.33
CA ILE A 2 33.08 -6.28 7.46
C ILE A 2 33.85 -7.61 7.52
N PRO A 3 35.13 -7.67 7.08
CA PRO A 3 35.85 -8.93 6.90
C PRO A 3 35.88 -9.79 8.17
N LYS A 4 36.02 -9.17 9.34
CA LYS A 4 36.09 -9.86 10.65
C LYS A 4 34.77 -10.54 11.07
N ARG A 5 33.64 -10.24 10.38
CA ARG A 5 32.29 -10.80 10.65
C ARG A 5 31.82 -11.73 9.54
N HIS A 6 32.65 -11.91 8.50
CA HIS A 6 32.32 -12.82 7.41
C HIS A 6 32.78 -14.23 7.79
N ASP A 7 31.84 -15.17 7.74
CA ASP A 7 32.16 -16.58 7.85
C ASP A 7 32.69 -17.08 6.51
N GLY A 8 34.04 -17.31 6.46
CA GLY A 8 34.78 -17.77 5.27
C GLY A 8 34.67 -19.28 5.04
N SER A 9 33.87 -20.05 5.78
CA SER A 9 33.71 -21.48 5.53
C SER A 9 32.91 -21.74 4.24
N ALA A 10 33.06 -22.94 3.68
CA ALA A 10 32.27 -23.36 2.54
C ALA A 10 30.80 -23.60 2.98
N LYS A 11 29.87 -23.10 2.19
CA LYS A 11 28.42 -23.23 2.40
C LYS A 11 27.77 -23.88 1.17
N THR A 12 26.74 -24.67 1.38
CA THR A 12 25.96 -25.24 0.27
C THR A 12 24.67 -24.43 0.08
N LEU A 13 24.46 -23.89 -1.14
CA LEU A 13 23.30 -23.13 -1.54
C LEU A 13 22.81 -23.63 -2.90
N PHE A 14 21.58 -24.11 -2.98
CA PHE A 14 20.99 -24.70 -4.20
C PHE A 14 21.89 -25.73 -4.90
N GLY A 15 22.53 -26.60 -4.12
CA GLY A 15 23.44 -27.65 -4.63
C GLY A 15 24.85 -27.18 -4.99
N LEU A 16 25.15 -25.90 -4.89
CA LEU A 16 26.50 -25.34 -5.07
C LEU A 16 27.20 -25.19 -3.73
N THR A 17 28.39 -25.79 -3.59
CA THR A 17 29.20 -25.70 -2.35
C THR A 17 30.43 -24.85 -2.60
N ARG A 18 30.49 -23.69 -1.96
CA ARG A 18 31.62 -22.74 -2.01
C ARG A 18 31.56 -21.71 -0.89
N ASN A 19 32.64 -20.92 -0.75
CA ASN A 19 32.62 -19.75 0.11
C ASN A 19 31.95 -18.60 -0.64
N PHE A 20 30.67 -18.34 -0.34
CA PHE A 20 29.89 -17.25 -0.96
C PHE A 20 30.23 -15.92 -0.33
N ASP A 21 30.57 -14.94 -1.14
CA ASP A 21 30.41 -13.54 -0.74
C ASP A 21 28.97 -13.04 -0.99
N ALA A 22 28.69 -11.76 -0.67
CA ALA A 22 27.34 -11.22 -0.80
C ALA A 22 26.88 -11.12 -2.27
N ALA A 23 27.79 -10.83 -3.19
CA ALA A 23 27.48 -10.73 -4.62
C ALA A 23 27.18 -12.11 -5.20
N GLU A 24 28.05 -13.08 -4.94
CA GLU A 24 27.86 -14.48 -5.37
C GLU A 24 26.59 -15.11 -4.80
N PHE A 25 26.25 -14.77 -3.54
CA PHE A 25 24.96 -15.18 -2.95
C PHE A 25 23.78 -14.62 -3.75
N CYS A 26 23.76 -13.30 -4.02
CA CYS A 26 22.72 -12.65 -4.80
C CYS A 26 22.62 -13.24 -6.21
N ASP A 27 23.74 -13.42 -6.90
CA ASP A 27 23.76 -13.98 -8.25
C ASP A 27 23.21 -15.41 -8.26
N THR A 28 23.56 -16.22 -7.26
CA THR A 28 23.09 -17.59 -7.13
C THR A 28 21.56 -17.64 -6.89
N VAL A 29 21.02 -16.77 -6.06
CA VAL A 29 19.59 -16.65 -5.81
C VAL A 29 18.84 -16.17 -7.06
N LEU A 30 19.37 -15.13 -7.71
CA LEU A 30 18.78 -14.56 -8.91
C LEU A 30 18.82 -15.52 -10.11
N ALA A 31 19.77 -16.44 -10.15
CA ALA A 31 19.86 -17.48 -11.19
C ALA A 31 18.83 -18.60 -11.04
N GLN A 32 18.09 -18.65 -9.92
CA GLN A 32 17.06 -19.71 -9.73
C GLN A 32 15.91 -19.53 -10.73
N PRO A 33 15.36 -20.63 -11.28
CA PRO A 33 14.28 -20.57 -12.29
C PRO A 33 13.04 -19.78 -11.83
N LYS A 34 12.71 -19.83 -10.55
CA LYS A 34 11.55 -19.12 -9.97
C LYS A 34 11.84 -17.67 -9.56
N SER A 35 13.07 -17.19 -9.69
CA SER A 35 13.46 -15.85 -9.24
C SER A 35 12.71 -14.76 -10.00
N ALA A 36 12.60 -14.86 -11.33
CA ALA A 36 11.93 -13.86 -12.14
C ALA A 36 10.42 -13.79 -11.82
N GLU A 37 9.74 -14.93 -11.70
CA GLU A 37 8.33 -14.99 -11.32
C GLU A 37 8.09 -14.39 -9.92
N TYR A 38 8.98 -14.68 -8.97
CA TYR A 38 8.89 -14.14 -7.60
C TYR A 38 9.03 -12.61 -7.59
N VAL A 39 10.05 -12.07 -8.26
CA VAL A 39 10.27 -10.61 -8.33
C VAL A 39 9.09 -9.92 -9.02
N ALA A 40 8.64 -10.46 -10.15
CA ALA A 40 7.51 -9.92 -10.90
C ALA A 40 6.22 -9.94 -10.07
N GLY A 41 5.90 -11.06 -9.42
CA GLY A 41 4.73 -11.19 -8.55
C GLY A 41 4.76 -10.27 -7.34
N ARG A 42 5.95 -10.08 -6.73
CA ARG A 42 6.11 -9.14 -5.61
C ARG A 42 5.94 -7.68 -6.05
N LEU A 43 6.43 -7.32 -7.21
CA LEU A 43 6.27 -5.98 -7.73
C LEU A 43 4.82 -5.71 -8.17
N TRP A 44 4.15 -6.71 -8.75
CA TRP A 44 2.72 -6.68 -9.02
C TRP A 44 1.90 -6.37 -7.78
N GLN A 45 2.16 -7.09 -6.66
CA GLN A 45 1.47 -6.85 -5.39
C GLN A 45 1.69 -5.44 -4.81
N GLN A 46 2.77 -4.78 -5.15
CA GLN A 46 3.04 -3.42 -4.67
C GLN A 46 2.42 -2.34 -5.56
N LEU A 47 2.19 -2.61 -6.83
CA LEU A 47 1.82 -1.60 -7.82
C LEU A 47 0.44 -1.79 -8.42
N ALA A 48 -0.06 -3.03 -8.47
CA ALA A 48 -1.24 -3.37 -9.25
C ALA A 48 -2.36 -3.97 -8.41
N SER A 49 -2.13 -5.07 -7.71
CA SER A 49 -3.19 -5.76 -6.98
C SER A 49 -2.65 -6.64 -5.85
N ASP A 50 -3.38 -6.69 -4.74
CA ASP A 50 -3.15 -7.68 -3.67
C ASP A 50 -3.38 -9.12 -4.15
N ASP A 51 -4.23 -9.31 -5.16
CA ASP A 51 -4.39 -10.60 -5.83
C ASP A 51 -3.23 -10.86 -6.80
N PRO A 52 -2.77 -12.11 -6.91
CA PRO A 52 -1.70 -12.45 -7.85
C PRO A 52 -2.15 -12.22 -9.31
N PRO A 53 -1.22 -11.86 -10.21
CA PRO A 53 -1.54 -11.75 -11.63
C PRO A 53 -1.96 -13.13 -12.19
N SER A 54 -2.78 -13.12 -13.23
CA SER A 54 -3.08 -14.36 -13.95
C SER A 54 -1.79 -14.99 -14.52
N PRO A 55 -1.77 -16.29 -14.81
CA PRO A 55 -0.62 -16.93 -15.46
C PRO A 55 -0.21 -16.23 -16.77
N GLN A 56 -1.17 -15.68 -17.52
CA GLN A 56 -0.93 -14.96 -18.76
C GLN A 56 -0.25 -13.60 -18.49
N ALA A 57 -0.77 -12.81 -17.54
CA ALA A 57 -0.14 -11.55 -17.13
C ALA A 57 1.25 -11.79 -16.57
N LEU A 58 1.40 -12.78 -15.67
CA LEU A 58 2.71 -13.15 -15.13
C LEU A 58 3.72 -13.49 -16.24
N GLY A 59 3.30 -14.24 -17.26
CA GLY A 59 4.14 -14.55 -18.40
C GLY A 59 4.59 -13.31 -19.17
N ARG A 60 3.68 -12.35 -19.42
CA ARG A 60 4.01 -11.08 -20.11
C ARG A 60 5.01 -10.24 -19.33
N ILE A 61 4.76 -10.02 -18.03
CA ILE A 61 5.62 -9.17 -17.20
C ILE A 61 7.00 -9.81 -16.93
N VAL A 62 7.07 -11.14 -16.78
CA VAL A 62 8.34 -11.88 -16.67
C VAL A 62 9.13 -11.79 -17.97
N SER A 63 8.46 -11.88 -19.13
CA SER A 63 9.11 -11.72 -20.43
C SER A 63 9.73 -10.32 -20.60
N ALA A 64 9.04 -9.28 -20.12
CA ALA A 64 9.56 -7.92 -20.13
C ALA A 64 10.77 -7.74 -19.18
N TYR A 65 10.74 -8.37 -18.01
CA TYR A 65 11.87 -8.40 -17.08
C TYR A 65 13.12 -9.01 -17.72
N GLY A 66 12.92 -10.10 -18.47
CA GLY A 66 13.93 -10.75 -19.27
C GLY A 66 15.14 -11.27 -18.49
N THR A 67 16.10 -11.81 -19.24
CA THR A 67 17.39 -12.30 -18.67
C THR A 67 18.28 -11.18 -18.15
N GLY A 68 18.11 -9.96 -18.69
CA GLY A 68 18.81 -8.73 -18.25
C GLY A 68 18.29 -8.18 -16.92
N ARG A 69 17.17 -8.71 -16.42
CA ARG A 69 16.54 -8.28 -15.15
C ARG A 69 16.26 -6.77 -15.12
N ASP A 70 15.67 -6.27 -16.20
CA ASP A 70 15.33 -4.85 -16.34
C ASP A 70 14.09 -4.50 -15.52
N LEU A 71 14.31 -3.90 -14.34
CA LEU A 71 13.23 -3.47 -13.44
C LEU A 71 12.36 -2.34 -14.05
N ARG A 72 12.92 -1.51 -14.93
CA ARG A 72 12.15 -0.47 -15.62
C ARG A 72 11.17 -1.11 -16.59
N ALA A 73 11.64 -2.04 -17.42
CA ALA A 73 10.79 -2.77 -18.36
C ALA A 73 9.72 -3.59 -17.62
N LEU A 74 10.08 -4.22 -16.49
CA LEU A 74 9.14 -4.93 -15.62
C LEU A 74 8.05 -3.99 -15.07
N THR A 75 8.45 -2.84 -14.51
CA THR A 75 7.50 -1.85 -13.97
C THR A 75 6.59 -1.32 -15.06
N GLN A 76 7.13 -0.97 -16.21
CA GLN A 76 6.35 -0.51 -17.35
C GLN A 76 5.35 -1.57 -17.82
N ALA A 77 5.77 -2.83 -17.93
CA ALA A 77 4.90 -3.93 -18.32
C ALA A 77 3.74 -4.13 -17.34
N ILE A 78 3.98 -4.01 -16.02
CA ILE A 78 2.93 -4.08 -15.00
C ILE A 78 1.91 -2.94 -15.19
N LEU A 79 2.38 -1.70 -15.29
CA LEU A 79 1.50 -0.52 -15.36
C LEU A 79 0.75 -0.38 -16.70
N THR A 80 1.17 -1.11 -17.74
CA THR A 80 0.49 -1.14 -19.04
C THR A 80 -0.23 -2.46 -19.32
N ASP A 81 -0.18 -3.41 -18.38
CA ASP A 81 -0.88 -4.69 -18.55
C ASP A 81 -2.40 -4.50 -18.57
N GLU A 82 -3.08 -5.30 -19.37
CA GLU A 82 -4.54 -5.24 -19.51
C GLU A 82 -5.30 -5.57 -18.24
N GLU A 83 -4.73 -6.40 -17.34
CA GLU A 83 -5.34 -6.67 -16.05
C GLU A 83 -5.26 -5.48 -15.10
N PHE A 84 -4.17 -4.69 -15.18
CA PHE A 84 -4.04 -3.46 -14.44
C PHE A 84 -4.96 -2.36 -15.00
N THR A 85 -4.89 -2.11 -16.32
CA THR A 85 -5.64 -1.04 -16.96
C THR A 85 -7.13 -1.34 -17.10
N GLY A 86 -7.53 -2.61 -17.03
CA GLY A 86 -8.92 -3.06 -17.07
C GLY A 86 -9.71 -2.87 -15.77
N GLY A 87 -9.14 -2.22 -14.75
CA GLY A 87 -9.82 -1.85 -13.50
C GLY A 87 -10.06 -3.01 -12.53
N ARG A 88 -9.40 -4.14 -12.71
CA ARG A 88 -9.40 -5.27 -11.75
C ARG A 88 -8.34 -5.15 -10.68
N ALA A 89 -7.41 -4.24 -10.87
CA ALA A 89 -6.32 -4.00 -9.96
C ALA A 89 -6.83 -3.21 -8.74
N THR A 90 -6.69 -3.78 -7.56
CA THR A 90 -7.01 -3.12 -6.29
C THR A 90 -5.97 -3.45 -5.26
N VAL A 91 -5.40 -2.41 -4.66
CA VAL A 91 -4.47 -2.52 -3.55
C VAL A 91 -5.13 -1.93 -2.31
N VAL A 92 -5.14 -2.69 -1.23
CA VAL A 92 -5.65 -2.19 0.05
C VAL A 92 -4.61 -1.28 0.69
N ASN A 93 -4.98 -0.05 0.99
CA ASN A 93 -4.12 0.89 1.70
C ASN A 93 -3.71 0.33 3.06
N THR A 94 -2.41 0.16 3.23
CA THR A 94 -1.85 -0.24 4.52
C THR A 94 -2.10 0.85 5.58
N PRO A 95 -2.05 0.54 6.89
CA PRO A 95 -2.21 1.55 7.93
C PRO A 95 -1.31 2.76 7.80
N ILE A 96 -0.07 2.59 7.33
CA ILE A 96 0.85 3.72 7.15
C ILE A 96 0.46 4.59 5.94
N GLU A 97 0.05 3.97 4.83
CA GLU A 97 -0.42 4.69 3.64
C GLU A 97 -1.68 5.48 3.97
N TRP A 98 -2.66 4.83 4.59
CA TRP A 98 -3.88 5.46 5.06
C TRP A 98 -3.59 6.65 5.98
N LEU A 99 -2.77 6.48 7.03
CA LEU A 99 -2.49 7.54 8.00
C LEU A 99 -1.75 8.71 7.38
N VAL A 100 -0.72 8.43 6.57
CA VAL A 100 0.07 9.47 5.89
C VAL A 100 -0.78 10.22 4.86
N GLY A 101 -1.62 9.50 4.11
CA GLY A 101 -2.58 10.10 3.17
C GLY A 101 -3.51 11.09 3.86
N VAL A 102 -4.17 10.68 4.95
CA VAL A 102 -5.08 11.55 5.72
C VAL A 102 -4.35 12.75 6.34
N ILE A 103 -3.19 12.53 6.97
CA ILE A 103 -2.38 13.62 7.55
C ILE A 103 -2.03 14.67 6.49
N ARG A 104 -1.62 14.22 5.30
CA ARG A 104 -1.24 15.12 4.20
C ARG A 104 -2.44 15.85 3.60
N ALA A 105 -3.54 15.15 3.35
CA ALA A 105 -4.76 15.74 2.82
C ALA A 105 -5.31 16.83 3.74
N LEU A 106 -5.36 16.56 5.03
CA LEU A 106 -5.88 17.49 6.04
C LEU A 106 -4.84 18.46 6.58
N ARG A 107 -3.59 18.44 6.07
CA ARG A 107 -2.48 19.31 6.53
C ARG A 107 -2.24 19.26 8.04
N VAL A 108 -2.53 18.11 8.67
CA VAL A 108 -2.30 17.94 10.11
C VAL A 108 -0.79 17.93 10.40
N PRO A 109 -0.29 18.68 11.37
CA PRO A 109 1.11 18.61 11.78
C PRO A 109 1.46 17.19 12.27
N ALA A 110 2.38 16.52 11.58
CA ALA A 110 2.80 15.16 11.90
C ALA A 110 3.63 15.13 13.20
N GLN A 111 2.97 14.93 14.33
CA GLN A 111 3.64 14.76 15.62
C GLN A 111 4.13 13.31 15.77
N PRO A 112 5.44 13.05 15.96
CA PRO A 112 5.99 11.68 16.00
C PRO A 112 5.30 10.76 17.02
N LYS A 113 4.94 11.28 18.18
CA LYS A 113 4.24 10.51 19.24
C LYS A 113 2.85 10.05 18.78
N MET A 114 2.08 10.94 18.15
CA MET A 114 0.75 10.65 17.63
C MET A 114 0.83 9.62 16.49
N VAL A 115 1.68 9.86 15.50
CA VAL A 115 1.89 8.96 14.36
C VAL A 115 2.27 7.56 14.85
N HIS A 116 3.26 7.45 15.74
CA HIS A 116 3.68 6.17 16.29
C HIS A 116 2.59 5.45 17.08
N ALA A 117 1.82 6.18 17.93
CA ALA A 117 0.73 5.60 18.70
C ALA A 117 -0.38 5.09 17.76
N THR A 118 -0.78 5.87 16.76
CA THR A 118 -1.81 5.48 15.79
C THR A 118 -1.39 4.25 14.99
N LEU A 119 -0.18 4.23 14.43
CA LEU A 119 0.31 3.07 13.67
C LEU A 119 0.43 1.80 14.53
N ARG A 120 0.82 1.95 15.79
CA ARG A 120 0.85 0.83 16.75
C ARG A 120 -0.57 0.28 16.99
N THR A 121 -1.57 1.15 17.16
CA THR A 121 -2.98 0.75 17.35
C THR A 121 -3.54 0.09 16.09
N LEU A 122 -3.16 0.58 14.91
CA LEU A 122 -3.54 0.01 13.62
C LEU A 122 -2.76 -1.28 13.27
N GLY A 123 -1.79 -1.69 14.09
CA GLY A 123 -1.05 -2.94 13.94
C GLY A 123 0.15 -2.88 12.99
N GLN A 124 0.51 -1.72 12.43
CA GLN A 124 1.68 -1.58 11.54
C GLN A 124 2.72 -0.64 12.15
N ARG A 125 3.59 -1.18 12.98
CA ARG A 125 4.69 -0.42 13.57
C ARG A 125 5.91 -0.42 12.64
N PRO A 126 6.32 0.72 12.05
CA PRO A 126 7.47 0.77 11.15
C PRO A 126 8.71 0.10 11.75
N PHE A 127 9.44 -0.64 10.92
CA PHE A 127 10.65 -1.42 11.27
C PHE A 127 10.44 -2.61 12.24
N TYR A 128 9.20 -2.93 12.61
CA TYR A 128 8.88 -4.06 13.47
C TYR A 128 7.82 -4.97 12.82
N PRO A 129 8.15 -5.58 11.66
CA PRO A 129 7.23 -6.51 11.02
C PRO A 129 7.00 -7.74 11.91
N PRO A 130 5.82 -8.40 11.79
CA PRO A 130 5.48 -9.54 12.63
C PRO A 130 6.31 -10.79 12.33
N SER A 131 6.96 -10.83 11.18
CA SER A 131 7.79 -11.98 10.75
C SER A 131 8.91 -11.55 9.79
N VAL A 132 9.81 -12.48 9.49
CA VAL A 132 10.84 -12.29 8.46
C VAL A 132 10.27 -12.11 7.04
N GLY A 133 9.02 -12.52 6.81
CA GLY A 133 8.30 -12.30 5.56
C GLY A 133 7.79 -10.87 5.36
N GLY A 134 7.94 -10.01 6.37
CA GLY A 134 7.48 -8.62 6.32
C GLY A 134 6.08 -8.42 6.88
N TRP A 135 5.41 -7.37 6.43
CA TRP A 135 4.04 -7.04 6.76
C TRP A 135 3.05 -7.82 5.88
N PRO A 136 1.87 -8.16 6.41
CA PRO A 136 0.80 -8.70 5.58
C PRO A 136 0.33 -7.65 4.56
N SER A 137 -0.34 -8.09 3.49
CA SER A 137 -0.97 -7.25 2.48
C SER A 137 -2.46 -7.57 2.36
N GLY A 138 -3.19 -6.71 1.66
CA GLY A 138 -4.58 -6.94 1.29
C GLY A 138 -5.57 -6.88 2.46
N GLN A 139 -6.59 -7.70 2.36
CA GLN A 139 -7.77 -7.68 3.23
C GLN A 139 -7.49 -7.84 4.74
N VAL A 140 -6.32 -8.32 5.13
CA VAL A 140 -5.92 -8.39 6.55
C VAL A 140 -6.04 -7.02 7.23
N TRP A 141 -5.80 -5.94 6.48
CA TRP A 141 -5.90 -4.56 6.97
C TRP A 141 -7.34 -4.05 7.09
N LEU A 142 -8.34 -4.77 6.55
CA LEU A 142 -9.76 -4.37 6.58
C LEU A 142 -10.55 -5.05 7.71
N SER A 143 -9.88 -5.58 8.74
CA SER A 143 -10.57 -6.21 9.88
C SER A 143 -11.45 -5.21 10.65
N THR A 144 -12.47 -5.69 11.35
CA THR A 144 -13.36 -4.88 12.18
C THR A 144 -12.59 -4.09 13.25
N ALA A 145 -11.56 -4.69 13.85
CA ALA A 145 -10.70 -3.99 14.82
C ALA A 145 -9.96 -2.83 14.18
N SER A 146 -9.41 -3.03 12.96
CA SER A 146 -8.77 -1.97 12.19
C SER A 146 -9.76 -0.87 11.80
N ALA A 147 -11.00 -1.21 11.43
CA ALA A 147 -12.03 -0.24 11.08
C ALA A 147 -12.35 0.70 12.25
N GLY A 148 -12.58 0.14 13.45
CA GLY A 148 -12.81 0.93 14.66
C GLY A 148 -11.64 1.85 15.01
N ALA A 149 -10.41 1.33 14.92
CA ALA A 149 -9.20 2.11 15.19
C ALA A 149 -9.01 3.23 14.16
N ARG A 150 -9.25 2.96 12.86
CA ARG A 150 -9.20 3.99 11.80
C ARG A 150 -10.25 5.07 12.00
N LEU A 151 -11.51 4.69 12.29
CA LEU A 151 -12.57 5.66 12.51
C LEU A 151 -12.25 6.61 13.68
N HIS A 152 -11.77 6.06 14.80
CA HIS A 152 -11.36 6.87 15.95
C HIS A 152 -10.22 7.83 15.58
N ALA A 153 -9.18 7.36 14.89
CA ALA A 153 -8.08 8.20 14.45
C ALA A 153 -8.54 9.25 13.41
N ALA A 154 -9.42 8.88 12.48
CA ALA A 154 -9.96 9.78 11.47
C ALA A 154 -10.73 10.96 12.08
N ILE A 155 -11.56 10.70 13.09
CA ILE A 155 -12.28 11.75 13.82
C ILE A 155 -11.29 12.74 14.47
N GLN A 156 -10.24 12.24 15.14
CA GLN A 156 -9.24 13.10 15.75
C GLN A 156 -8.45 13.92 14.71
N LEU A 157 -8.09 13.31 13.59
CA LEU A 157 -7.37 13.99 12.51
C LEU A 157 -8.24 15.04 11.81
N ALA A 158 -9.52 14.73 11.58
CA ALA A 158 -10.45 15.68 10.97
C ALA A 158 -10.68 16.92 11.85
N HIS A 159 -10.77 16.75 13.17
CA HIS A 159 -10.88 17.89 14.09
C HIS A 159 -9.59 18.73 14.21
N ALA A 160 -8.43 18.13 13.95
CA ALA A 160 -7.14 18.81 14.01
C ALA A 160 -6.68 19.38 12.66
N GLY A 161 -7.35 19.01 11.59
CA GLY A 161 -6.96 19.32 10.21
C GLY A 161 -7.57 20.59 9.64
N ASP A 162 -7.12 20.94 8.45
CA ASP A 162 -7.67 22.04 7.66
C ASP A 162 -8.82 21.55 6.78
N LEU A 163 -10.05 21.96 7.12
CA LEU A 163 -11.28 21.62 6.40
C LEU A 163 -11.82 22.80 5.57
N SER A 164 -11.08 23.87 5.43
CA SER A 164 -11.53 25.11 4.76
C SER A 164 -12.02 24.89 3.33
N SER A 165 -11.40 23.95 2.59
CA SER A 165 -11.82 23.60 1.23
C SER A 165 -13.20 22.89 1.17
N ILE A 166 -13.61 22.26 2.25
CA ILE A 166 -14.91 21.57 2.37
C ILE A 166 -15.97 22.51 2.94
N GLU A 167 -15.57 23.34 3.92
CA GLU A 167 -16.48 24.26 4.60
C GLU A 167 -16.90 25.44 3.71
N SER A 168 -16.03 25.82 2.77
CA SER A 168 -16.26 26.93 1.85
C SER A 168 -17.25 26.65 0.72
N VAL A 169 -17.61 25.37 0.47
CA VAL A 169 -18.56 24.99 -0.57
C VAL A 169 -19.95 24.77 -0.01
N ALA A 170 -20.97 24.81 -0.88
CA ALA A 170 -22.34 24.50 -0.49
C ALA A 170 -22.44 23.05 0.05
N ALA A 171 -23.37 22.81 0.99
CA ALA A 171 -23.48 21.51 1.62
C ALA A 171 -23.64 20.35 0.62
N GLY A 172 -24.40 20.56 -0.47
CA GLY A 172 -24.59 19.56 -1.53
C GLY A 172 -23.32 19.18 -2.30
N ASP A 173 -22.30 20.06 -2.32
CA ASP A 173 -21.06 19.83 -3.06
C ASP A 173 -19.93 19.25 -2.18
N ARG A 174 -20.19 19.06 -0.89
CA ARG A 174 -19.16 18.68 0.09
C ARG A 174 -18.63 17.25 -0.10
N ILE A 175 -19.45 16.33 -0.58
CA ILE A 175 -19.01 14.95 -0.88
C ILE A 175 -17.96 14.98 -1.99
N ASP A 176 -18.21 15.74 -3.06
CA ASP A 176 -17.26 15.90 -4.16
C ASP A 176 -15.99 16.64 -3.71
N ALA A 177 -16.14 17.69 -2.89
CA ALA A 177 -15.00 18.39 -2.32
C ALA A 177 -14.12 17.49 -1.45
N VAL A 178 -14.72 16.61 -0.66
CA VAL A 178 -13.97 15.59 0.12
C VAL A 178 -13.28 14.62 -0.83
N GLY A 179 -13.97 14.10 -1.85
CA GLY A 179 -13.37 13.22 -2.86
C GLY A 179 -12.14 13.85 -3.49
N TYR A 180 -12.25 15.10 -3.94
CA TYR A 180 -11.13 15.85 -4.49
C TYR A 180 -9.97 16.01 -3.49
N LEU A 181 -10.28 16.33 -2.22
CA LEU A 181 -9.27 16.52 -1.17
C LEU A 181 -8.47 15.26 -0.88
N ILE A 182 -9.14 14.10 -0.84
CA ILE A 182 -8.50 12.83 -0.49
C ILE A 182 -8.09 11.97 -1.71
N GLY A 183 -8.35 12.46 -2.93
CA GLY A 183 -7.95 11.78 -4.17
C GLY A 183 -8.87 10.64 -4.61
N VAL A 184 -10.13 10.62 -4.17
CA VAL A 184 -11.15 9.69 -4.67
C VAL A 184 -11.80 10.27 -5.93
N GLY A 185 -11.64 9.58 -7.05
CA GLY A 185 -12.14 10.05 -8.35
C GLY A 185 -13.64 9.93 -8.55
N ALA A 186 -14.26 8.93 -7.94
CA ALA A 186 -15.71 8.71 -7.99
C ALA A 186 -16.19 7.94 -6.76
N TRP A 187 -17.39 8.25 -6.32
CA TRP A 187 -18.09 7.55 -5.25
C TRP A 187 -19.13 6.59 -5.82
N SER A 188 -19.31 5.42 -5.19
CA SER A 188 -20.47 4.59 -5.46
C SER A 188 -21.75 5.22 -4.87
N ASP A 189 -22.92 4.92 -5.46
CA ASP A 189 -24.20 5.40 -4.95
C ASP A 189 -24.40 5.06 -3.47
N ARG A 190 -23.99 3.85 -3.07
CA ARG A 190 -24.04 3.40 -1.67
C ARG A 190 -23.20 4.26 -0.74
N THR A 191 -22.02 4.69 -1.19
CA THR A 191 -21.14 5.56 -0.41
C THR A 191 -21.73 6.96 -0.31
N VAL A 192 -22.26 7.51 -1.40
CA VAL A 192 -22.95 8.80 -1.39
C VAL A 192 -24.11 8.78 -0.40
N GLU A 193 -25.00 7.79 -0.46
CA GLU A 193 -26.12 7.62 0.47
C GLU A 193 -25.67 7.57 1.94
N ALA A 194 -24.54 6.91 2.22
CA ALA A 194 -23.98 6.82 3.57
C ALA A 194 -23.36 8.14 4.05
N LEU A 195 -22.84 8.99 3.15
CA LEU A 195 -22.21 10.27 3.47
C LEU A 195 -23.21 11.44 3.53
N GLU A 196 -24.32 11.39 2.81
CA GLU A 196 -25.34 12.46 2.77
C GLU A 196 -25.80 12.97 4.14
N PRO A 197 -26.08 12.12 5.16
CA PRO A 197 -26.47 12.60 6.48
C PRO A 197 -25.42 13.45 7.20
N LEU A 198 -24.15 13.41 6.72
CA LEU A 198 -23.01 14.08 7.32
C LEU A 198 -22.66 15.42 6.64
N LEU A 199 -23.40 15.84 5.61
CA LEU A 199 -23.14 17.04 4.83
C LEU A 199 -23.00 18.32 5.68
N HIS A 200 -23.68 18.41 6.81
CA HIS A 200 -23.62 19.55 7.73
C HIS A 200 -22.59 19.38 8.85
N GLN A 201 -21.79 18.31 8.82
CA GLN A 201 -20.81 17.95 9.84
C GLN A 201 -19.43 17.63 9.18
N PRO A 202 -18.71 18.64 8.67
CA PRO A 202 -17.48 18.41 7.89
C PRO A 202 -16.47 17.47 8.53
N PRO A 203 -16.15 17.56 9.85
CA PRO A 203 -15.24 16.59 10.46
C PRO A 203 -15.73 15.15 10.41
N GLN A 204 -17.02 14.90 10.64
CA GLN A 204 -17.62 13.56 10.57
C GLN A 204 -17.69 13.06 9.13
N LEU A 205 -18.02 13.95 8.18
CA LEU A 205 -18.04 13.64 6.76
C LEU A 205 -16.66 13.15 6.29
N VAL A 206 -15.59 13.89 6.62
CA VAL A 206 -14.21 13.48 6.28
C VAL A 206 -13.83 12.19 6.98
N ALA A 207 -14.14 12.05 8.28
CA ALA A 207 -13.82 10.84 9.03
C ALA A 207 -14.53 9.61 8.46
N ALA A 208 -15.76 9.74 7.96
CA ALA A 208 -16.46 8.66 7.26
C ALA A 208 -15.82 8.39 5.89
N ALA A 209 -15.56 9.44 5.09
CA ALA A 209 -15.04 9.33 3.74
C ALA A 209 -13.68 8.59 3.67
N VAL A 210 -12.75 8.87 4.59
CA VAL A 210 -11.45 8.17 4.63
C VAL A 210 -11.53 6.72 5.13
N ASN A 211 -12.74 6.23 5.45
CA ASN A 211 -13.01 4.85 5.82
C ASN A 211 -13.90 4.12 4.81
N THR A 212 -14.23 4.75 3.69
CA THR A 212 -15.00 4.14 2.60
C THR A 212 -14.16 3.14 1.81
N PRO A 213 -14.79 2.20 1.11
CA PRO A 213 -14.07 1.28 0.23
C PRO A 213 -13.21 2.02 -0.80
N GLU A 214 -13.74 3.09 -1.42
CA GLU A 214 -13.06 3.84 -2.47
C GLU A 214 -11.76 4.51 -1.99
N TYR A 215 -11.67 4.88 -0.72
CA TYR A 215 -10.42 5.40 -0.15
C TYR A 215 -9.51 4.31 0.40
N LEU A 216 -10.07 3.20 0.86
CA LEU A 216 -9.32 2.10 1.45
C LEU A 216 -8.69 1.16 0.40
N THR A 217 -9.20 1.21 -0.85
CA THR A 217 -8.69 0.41 -1.97
C THR A 217 -8.41 1.32 -3.16
N SER A 218 -7.20 1.32 -3.62
CA SER A 218 -6.73 2.14 -4.76
C SER A 218 -6.18 1.27 -5.88
#